data_37f9e4729c4463df214998789560338e
#
_entry.id   37f9e4729c4463df214998789560338e
#
_cell.length_a   1.000
_cell.length_b   1.000
_cell.length_c   1.000
_cell.angle_alpha   90.00
_cell.angle_beta   90.00
_cell.angle_gamma   90.00
#
_symmetry.space_group_name_H-M   'P 1'
#
loop_
_entity.id
_entity.type
_entity.pdbx_description
1 polymer ?
#
loop_
_entity_poly.entity_id
_entity_poly.type
_entity_poly.pdbx_seq_one_letter_code
_entity_poly.pdbx_strand_id
1 'polypeptide(L)'
;MSNLAVQANGIAHRYGKQQALSEITFSLPAGTRCGLIGPDGAGKSSLLGLIAGVKALQQGQLDVLGGPIEQRRHRDTLYARIAFMPQGLGGNLYPELSIRENIQFFATLFGLSKADSEQRMHNLLLATDLLKFAERPAGKLSGGMKQKLGLCCALIHEPDLLILDEPTTGVDPLSRRRFWELIDDVRRQRQQLTLLVATAYMEEAEQFEHCLMLDNGKLIAT
;
A
#
# COMPACT_ATOMS: atom_id res chain seq x y z
N MET A 1 5.57 -2.27 25.56
CA MET A 1 6.25 -2.76 24.33
C MET A 1 5.80 -1.85 23.20
N SER A 2 6.72 -1.24 22.48
CA SER A 2 6.36 -0.39 21.32
C SER A 2 5.63 -1.24 20.30
N ASN A 3 4.40 -0.83 19.93
CA ASN A 3 3.62 -1.52 18.92
C ASN A 3 4.19 -1.14 17.54
N LEU A 4 5.11 -1.97 17.01
CA LEU A 4 5.72 -1.74 15.71
C LEU A 4 4.91 -2.42 14.61
N ALA A 5 4.66 -1.70 13.53
CA ALA A 5 4.09 -2.26 12.31
C ALA A 5 5.15 -2.98 11.47
N VAL A 6 6.37 -2.42 11.42
CA VAL A 6 7.50 -3.01 10.70
C VAL A 6 8.77 -2.83 11.53
N GLN A 7 9.57 -3.89 11.61
CA GLN A 7 10.94 -3.85 12.13
C GLN A 7 11.85 -4.55 11.14
N ALA A 8 12.80 -3.81 10.59
CA ALA A 8 13.78 -4.30 9.63
C ALA A 8 15.18 -4.21 10.25
N ASN A 9 15.99 -5.26 10.10
CA ASN A 9 17.35 -5.30 10.62
C ASN A 9 18.29 -5.95 9.61
N GLY A 10 19.23 -5.16 9.03
CA GLY A 10 20.23 -5.62 8.10
C GLY A 10 19.68 -6.24 6.82
N ILE A 11 18.55 -5.74 6.31
CA ILE A 11 17.92 -6.27 5.10
C ILE A 11 18.81 -6.03 3.88
N ALA A 12 19.09 -7.10 3.13
CA ALA A 12 19.71 -7.00 1.81
C ALA A 12 18.92 -7.81 0.78
N HIS A 13 18.89 -7.32 -0.46
CA HIS A 13 18.20 -7.97 -1.56
C HIS A 13 18.91 -7.73 -2.90
N ARG A 14 18.99 -8.75 -3.74
CA ARG A 14 19.67 -8.72 -5.04
C ARG A 14 18.79 -9.29 -6.14
N TYR A 15 18.92 -8.72 -7.33
CA TYR A 15 18.40 -9.28 -8.58
C TYR A 15 19.58 -9.72 -9.43
N GLY A 16 19.86 -11.03 -9.45
CA GLY A 16 21.06 -11.56 -10.08
C GLY A 16 22.33 -10.93 -9.50
N LYS A 17 23.06 -10.16 -10.29
CA LYS A 17 24.29 -9.47 -9.87
C LYS A 17 24.05 -8.07 -9.28
N GLN A 18 22.86 -7.51 -9.50
CA GLN A 18 22.53 -6.14 -9.06
C GLN A 18 22.04 -6.12 -7.61
N GLN A 19 22.74 -5.35 -6.76
CA GLN A 19 22.31 -5.07 -5.40
C GLN A 19 21.17 -4.05 -5.44
N ALA A 20 19.99 -4.42 -4.94
CA ALA A 20 18.83 -3.53 -4.87
C ALA A 20 18.65 -2.92 -3.48
N LEU A 21 19.00 -3.64 -2.42
CA LEU A 21 18.97 -3.17 -1.03
C LEU A 21 20.20 -3.66 -0.31
N SER A 22 20.80 -2.80 0.55
CA SER A 22 22.01 -3.11 1.32
C SER A 22 21.88 -2.58 2.75
N GLU A 23 21.90 -3.50 3.71
CA GLU A 23 21.94 -3.20 5.16
C GLU A 23 20.81 -2.28 5.66
N ILE A 24 19.60 -2.44 5.13
CA ILE A 24 18.45 -1.62 5.52
C ILE A 24 18.03 -1.97 6.94
N THR A 25 18.07 -0.98 7.83
CA THR A 25 17.65 -1.11 9.24
C THR A 25 16.76 0.06 9.64
N PHE A 26 15.53 -0.21 10.07
CA PHE A 26 14.58 0.79 10.57
C PHE A 26 13.46 0.14 11.39
N SER A 27 12.70 0.97 12.10
CA SER A 27 11.44 0.59 12.75
C SER A 27 10.34 1.57 12.41
N LEU A 28 9.14 1.06 12.17
CA LEU A 28 7.95 1.84 11.87
C LEU A 28 6.89 1.56 12.94
N PRO A 29 6.48 2.55 13.74
CA PRO A 29 5.40 2.40 14.70
C PRO A 29 4.06 2.11 14.01
N ALA A 30 3.19 1.34 14.67
CA ALA A 30 1.83 1.11 14.19
C ALA A 30 0.97 2.39 14.30
N GLY A 31 0.01 2.54 13.38
CA GLY A 31 -0.88 3.70 13.33
C GLY A 31 -0.24 4.97 12.76
N THR A 32 1.01 4.92 12.31
CA THR A 32 1.73 6.09 11.75
C THR A 32 1.66 6.16 10.24
N ARG A 33 2.01 7.33 9.70
CA ARG A 33 2.13 7.61 8.26
C ARG A 33 3.60 7.79 7.91
N CYS A 34 4.12 6.88 7.12
CA CYS A 34 5.53 6.86 6.74
C CYS A 34 5.71 7.02 5.23
N GLY A 35 6.57 7.93 4.82
CA GLY A 35 7.05 8.08 3.45
C GLY A 35 8.37 7.35 3.24
N LEU A 36 8.47 6.58 2.16
CA LEU A 36 9.71 6.02 1.64
C LEU A 36 10.11 6.83 0.41
N ILE A 37 11.05 7.74 0.59
CA ILE A 37 11.42 8.76 -0.40
C ILE A 37 12.75 8.39 -1.06
N GLY A 38 12.88 8.66 -2.33
CA GLY A 38 14.13 8.46 -3.06
C GLY A 38 13.92 8.46 -4.57
N PRO A 39 15.02 8.58 -5.35
CA PRO A 39 14.94 8.60 -6.80
C PRO A 39 14.46 7.27 -7.37
N ASP A 40 14.13 7.29 -8.67
CA ASP A 40 13.82 6.06 -9.39
C ASP A 40 15.00 5.10 -9.36
N GLY A 41 14.70 3.81 -9.13
CA GLY A 41 15.74 2.79 -9.00
C GLY A 41 16.42 2.72 -7.62
N ALA A 42 16.09 3.58 -6.66
CA ALA A 42 16.70 3.56 -5.31
C ALA A 42 16.41 2.27 -4.50
N GLY A 43 15.45 1.44 -4.92
CA GLY A 43 15.09 0.21 -4.23
C GLY A 43 13.74 0.27 -3.49
N LYS A 44 12.98 1.38 -3.60
CA LYS A 44 11.69 1.59 -2.91
C LYS A 44 10.72 0.41 -3.10
N SER A 45 10.39 0.08 -4.34
CA SER A 45 9.46 -1.03 -4.66
C SER A 45 9.99 -2.40 -4.21
N SER A 46 11.31 -2.56 -4.14
CA SER A 46 11.92 -3.79 -3.61
C SER A 46 11.66 -3.92 -2.12
N LEU A 47 11.88 -2.84 -1.35
CA LEU A 47 11.64 -2.81 0.09
C LEU A 47 10.15 -3.01 0.40
N LEU A 48 9.25 -2.28 -0.30
CA LEU A 48 7.80 -2.44 -0.15
C LEU A 48 7.35 -3.88 -0.44
N GLY A 49 7.89 -4.49 -1.51
CA GLY A 49 7.57 -5.87 -1.87
C GLY A 49 8.03 -6.91 -0.84
N LEU A 50 9.14 -6.67 -0.12
CA LEU A 50 9.56 -7.50 1.00
C LEU A 50 8.61 -7.34 2.19
N ILE A 51 8.26 -6.12 2.57
CA ILE A 51 7.32 -5.84 3.68
C ILE A 51 5.94 -6.41 3.40
N ALA A 52 5.46 -6.31 2.15
CA ALA A 52 4.18 -6.89 1.73
C ALA A 52 4.18 -8.42 1.62
N GLY A 53 5.35 -9.07 1.74
CA GLY A 53 5.49 -10.52 1.61
C GLY A 53 5.36 -11.05 0.17
N VAL A 54 5.33 -10.17 -0.84
CA VAL A 54 5.30 -10.57 -2.26
C VAL A 54 6.68 -10.90 -2.82
N LYS A 55 7.74 -10.55 -2.08
CA LYS A 55 9.13 -10.94 -2.35
C LYS A 55 9.69 -11.72 -1.18
N ALA A 56 10.48 -12.75 -1.48
CA ALA A 56 11.16 -13.52 -0.46
C ALA A 56 12.34 -12.72 0.14
N LEU A 57 12.44 -12.70 1.46
CA LEU A 57 13.59 -12.14 2.17
C LEU A 57 14.82 -13.00 1.87
N GLN A 58 15.93 -12.37 1.48
CA GLN A 58 17.18 -13.06 1.14
C GLN A 58 18.19 -12.97 2.28
N GLN A 59 18.23 -11.84 2.98
CA GLN A 59 19.18 -11.59 4.07
C GLN A 59 18.60 -10.57 5.06
N GLY A 60 19.00 -10.68 6.33
CA GLY A 60 18.55 -9.84 7.43
C GLY A 60 17.34 -10.43 8.15
N GLN A 61 16.66 -9.61 8.93
CA GLN A 61 15.44 -9.95 9.68
C GLN A 61 14.36 -8.92 9.39
N LEU A 62 13.14 -9.37 9.16
CA LEU A 62 12.00 -8.52 8.87
C LEU A 62 10.75 -9.02 9.63
N ASP A 63 10.38 -8.26 10.65
CA ASP A 63 9.14 -8.48 11.38
C ASP A 63 8.07 -7.50 10.85
N VAL A 64 6.88 -8.01 10.57
CA VAL A 64 5.74 -7.24 10.09
C VAL A 64 4.52 -7.58 10.93
N LEU A 65 3.86 -6.57 11.48
CA LEU A 65 2.67 -6.70 12.33
C LEU A 65 2.84 -7.75 13.45
N GLY A 66 4.03 -7.76 14.08
CA GLY A 66 4.31 -8.52 15.30
C GLY A 66 4.94 -9.90 15.10
N GLY A 67 5.47 -10.20 13.90
CA GLY A 67 6.22 -11.44 13.71
C GLY A 67 7.00 -11.53 12.39
N PRO A 68 7.91 -12.51 12.29
CA PRO A 68 8.83 -12.65 11.19
C PRO A 68 8.13 -13.09 9.89
N ILE A 69 8.39 -12.33 8.82
CA ILE A 69 7.76 -12.55 7.50
C ILE A 69 8.17 -13.89 6.88
N GLU A 70 9.32 -14.46 7.25
CA GLU A 70 9.81 -15.76 6.76
C GLU A 70 8.99 -16.92 7.31
N GLN A 71 8.41 -16.78 8.49
CA GLN A 71 7.60 -17.82 9.08
C GLN A 71 6.26 -17.95 8.34
N ARG A 72 6.05 -19.06 7.65
CA ARG A 72 4.85 -19.31 6.86
C ARG A 72 3.57 -19.11 7.68
N ARG A 73 3.50 -19.63 8.90
CA ARG A 73 2.32 -19.46 9.76
C ARG A 73 1.98 -18.00 10.01
N HIS A 74 2.98 -17.16 10.31
CA HIS A 74 2.77 -15.74 10.51
C HIS A 74 2.38 -15.06 9.22
N ARG A 75 3.11 -15.31 8.12
CA ARG A 75 2.83 -14.75 6.79
C ARG A 75 1.42 -15.05 6.30
N ASP A 76 0.91 -16.26 6.53
CA ASP A 76 -0.46 -16.63 6.16
C ASP A 76 -1.51 -15.78 6.91
N THR A 77 -1.21 -15.29 8.12
CA THR A 77 -2.08 -14.36 8.86
C THR A 77 -1.95 -12.91 8.38
N LEU A 78 -0.83 -12.54 7.75
CA LEU A 78 -0.58 -11.17 7.29
C LEU A 78 -1.41 -10.80 6.07
N TYR A 79 -1.70 -11.75 5.18
CA TYR A 79 -2.41 -11.45 3.93
C TYR A 79 -3.79 -10.82 4.14
N ALA A 80 -4.48 -11.16 5.23
CA ALA A 80 -5.74 -10.53 5.62
C ALA A 80 -5.57 -9.15 6.30
N ARG A 81 -4.35 -8.79 6.68
CA ARG A 81 -4.03 -7.58 7.47
C ARG A 81 -3.22 -6.55 6.70
N ILE A 82 -2.72 -6.90 5.52
CA ILE A 82 -1.92 -6.03 4.65
C ILE A 82 -2.67 -5.79 3.35
N ALA A 83 -2.68 -4.54 2.90
CA ALA A 83 -3.02 -4.20 1.53
C ALA A 83 -1.79 -3.65 0.83
N PHE A 84 -1.50 -4.13 -0.37
CA PHE A 84 -0.43 -3.64 -1.22
C PHE A 84 -0.97 -3.16 -2.56
N MET A 85 -0.74 -1.89 -2.86
CA MET A 85 -1.06 -1.27 -4.14
C MET A 85 0.26 -1.01 -4.88
N PRO A 86 0.61 -1.87 -5.85
CA PRO A 86 1.86 -1.74 -6.60
C PRO A 86 1.81 -0.54 -7.55
N GLN A 87 2.98 -0.12 -8.01
CA GLN A 87 3.13 0.93 -9.01
C GLN A 87 2.34 0.63 -10.29
N GLY A 88 1.77 1.67 -10.90
CA GLY A 88 1.04 1.62 -12.15
C GLY A 88 -0.47 1.79 -12.01
N LEU A 89 -1.05 2.53 -12.95
CA LEU A 89 -2.48 2.87 -12.96
C LEU A 89 -3.35 1.63 -13.22
N GLY A 90 -3.94 1.08 -12.17
CA GLY A 90 -4.88 -0.03 -12.29
C GLY A 90 -4.22 -1.38 -12.56
N GLY A 91 -2.92 -1.57 -12.22
CA GLY A 91 -2.20 -2.82 -12.40
C GLY A 91 -2.80 -4.01 -11.63
N ASN A 92 -3.60 -3.74 -10.62
CA ASN A 92 -4.33 -4.73 -9.81
C ASN A 92 -5.82 -4.82 -10.14
N LEU A 93 -6.30 -4.13 -11.20
CA LEU A 93 -7.71 -4.11 -11.59
C LEU A 93 -7.97 -5.04 -12.78
N TYR A 94 -9.18 -5.58 -12.82
CA TYR A 94 -9.71 -6.35 -13.95
C TYR A 94 -10.45 -5.39 -14.88
N PRO A 95 -9.89 -5.07 -16.07
CA PRO A 95 -10.42 -4.01 -16.95
C PRO A 95 -11.84 -4.28 -17.46
N GLU A 96 -12.21 -5.56 -17.63
CA GLU A 96 -13.51 -6.00 -18.13
C GLU A 96 -14.60 -5.92 -17.06
N LEU A 97 -14.21 -6.03 -15.78
CA LEU A 97 -15.14 -5.93 -14.66
C LEU A 97 -15.51 -4.48 -14.37
N SER A 98 -16.76 -4.27 -13.95
CA SER A 98 -17.21 -2.97 -13.43
C SER A 98 -16.47 -2.58 -12.15
N ILE A 99 -16.63 -1.32 -11.72
CA ILE A 99 -16.13 -0.86 -10.43
C ILE A 99 -16.64 -1.75 -9.29
N ARG A 100 -17.95 -2.01 -9.27
CA ARG A 100 -18.61 -2.88 -8.28
C ARG A 100 -18.01 -4.28 -8.27
N GLU A 101 -17.89 -4.90 -9.44
CA GLU A 101 -17.39 -6.26 -9.57
C GLU A 101 -15.91 -6.38 -9.16
N ASN A 102 -15.09 -5.38 -9.48
CA ASN A 102 -13.70 -5.33 -9.00
C ASN A 102 -13.65 -5.35 -7.47
N ILE A 103 -14.39 -4.48 -6.79
CA ILE A 103 -14.41 -4.41 -5.32
C ILE A 103 -14.98 -5.71 -4.74
N GLN A 104 -16.06 -6.25 -5.33
CA GLN A 104 -16.68 -7.50 -4.89
C GLN A 104 -15.72 -8.69 -5.02
N PHE A 105 -14.90 -8.73 -6.07
CA PHE A 105 -13.88 -9.76 -6.24
C PHE A 105 -12.92 -9.79 -5.04
N PHE A 106 -12.37 -8.63 -4.64
CA PHE A 106 -11.47 -8.56 -3.48
C PHE A 106 -12.20 -8.86 -2.16
N ALA A 107 -13.43 -8.37 -1.98
CA ALA A 107 -14.24 -8.70 -0.81
C ALA A 107 -14.41 -10.22 -0.65
N THR A 108 -14.71 -10.92 -1.76
CA THR A 108 -14.85 -12.37 -1.79
C THR A 108 -13.52 -13.07 -1.52
N LEU A 109 -12.43 -12.59 -2.11
CA LEU A 109 -11.08 -13.14 -1.92
C LEU A 109 -10.67 -13.12 -0.43
N PHE A 110 -11.03 -12.04 0.29
CA PHE A 110 -10.76 -11.90 1.73
C PHE A 110 -11.86 -12.49 2.63
N GLY A 111 -12.84 -13.19 2.07
CA GLY A 111 -13.85 -13.93 2.82
C GLY A 111 -14.88 -13.07 3.54
N LEU A 112 -15.15 -11.84 3.06
CA LEU A 112 -16.16 -10.97 3.66
C LEU A 112 -17.56 -11.58 3.45
N SER A 113 -18.42 -11.41 4.47
CA SER A 113 -19.84 -11.73 4.32
C SER A 113 -20.47 -10.81 3.25
N LYS A 114 -21.58 -11.25 2.65
CA LYS A 114 -22.30 -10.43 1.68
C LYS A 114 -22.74 -9.09 2.26
N ALA A 115 -23.24 -9.09 3.50
CA ALA A 115 -23.70 -7.88 4.18
C ALA A 115 -22.53 -6.90 4.43
N ASP A 116 -21.39 -7.38 4.97
CA ASP A 116 -20.21 -6.55 5.22
C ASP A 116 -19.63 -6.01 3.91
N SER A 117 -19.56 -6.86 2.87
CA SER A 117 -19.09 -6.46 1.55
C SER A 117 -19.92 -5.33 0.95
N GLU A 118 -21.25 -5.46 0.96
CA GLU A 118 -22.17 -4.44 0.44
C GLU A 118 -22.06 -3.12 1.22
N GLN A 119 -22.04 -3.20 2.56
CA GLN A 119 -21.93 -2.03 3.43
C GLN A 119 -20.59 -1.28 3.21
N ARG A 120 -19.46 -1.99 3.25
CA ARG A 120 -18.13 -1.39 3.08
C ARG A 120 -17.93 -0.85 1.67
N MET A 121 -18.36 -1.59 0.65
CA MET A 121 -18.31 -1.14 -0.73
C MET A 121 -19.12 0.14 -0.93
N HIS A 122 -20.35 0.21 -0.39
CA HIS A 122 -21.17 1.41 -0.48
C HIS A 122 -20.44 2.63 0.12
N ASN A 123 -19.87 2.48 1.32
CA ASN A 123 -19.14 3.55 2.00
C ASN A 123 -17.90 4.01 1.20
N LEU A 124 -17.12 3.08 0.67
CA LEU A 124 -15.95 3.37 -0.15
C LEU A 124 -16.32 4.07 -1.46
N LEU A 125 -17.40 3.62 -2.13
CA LEU A 125 -17.88 4.24 -3.37
C LEU A 125 -18.40 5.66 -3.14
N LEU A 126 -19.07 5.93 -2.01
CA LEU A 126 -19.49 7.27 -1.62
C LEU A 126 -18.27 8.16 -1.38
N ALA A 127 -17.33 7.74 -0.54
CA ALA A 127 -16.13 8.50 -0.18
C ALA A 127 -15.26 8.85 -1.40
N THR A 128 -15.28 8.00 -2.43
CA THR A 128 -14.48 8.18 -3.65
C THR A 128 -15.20 8.89 -4.79
N ASP A 129 -16.47 9.25 -4.64
CA ASP A 129 -17.35 9.75 -5.72
C ASP A 129 -17.50 8.76 -6.90
N LEU A 130 -17.28 7.46 -6.68
CA LEU A 130 -17.40 6.43 -7.70
C LEU A 130 -18.79 5.80 -7.78
N LEU A 131 -19.67 6.04 -6.81
CA LEU A 131 -20.98 5.37 -6.70
C LEU A 131 -21.81 5.49 -7.99
N LYS A 132 -21.86 6.68 -8.58
CA LYS A 132 -22.61 6.92 -9.84
C LYS A 132 -22.01 6.21 -11.07
N PHE A 133 -20.82 5.67 -10.95
CA PHE A 133 -20.11 4.95 -11.99
C PHE A 133 -19.94 3.46 -11.65
N ALA A 134 -20.60 2.95 -10.62
CA ALA A 134 -20.40 1.61 -10.06
C ALA A 134 -20.46 0.49 -11.11
N GLU A 135 -21.31 0.64 -12.12
CA GLU A 135 -21.49 -0.35 -13.20
C GLU A 135 -20.57 -0.11 -14.41
N ARG A 136 -19.69 0.91 -14.36
CA ARG A 136 -18.77 1.20 -15.47
C ARG A 136 -17.57 0.25 -15.44
N PRO A 137 -17.20 -0.39 -16.56
CA PRO A 137 -16.00 -1.22 -16.65
C PRO A 137 -14.73 -0.44 -16.29
N ALA A 138 -13.82 -1.07 -15.53
CA ALA A 138 -12.60 -0.44 -15.05
C ALA A 138 -11.68 0.01 -16.20
N GLY A 139 -11.71 -0.69 -17.34
CA GLY A 139 -10.97 -0.31 -18.55
C GLY A 139 -11.34 1.06 -19.11
N LYS A 140 -12.60 1.50 -18.87
CA LYS A 140 -13.15 2.79 -19.36
C LYS A 140 -13.02 3.95 -18.34
N LEU A 141 -12.28 3.77 -17.26
CA LEU A 141 -12.05 4.78 -16.24
C LEU A 141 -10.86 5.68 -16.61
N SER A 142 -10.90 6.94 -16.15
CA SER A 142 -9.72 7.81 -16.17
C SER A 142 -8.64 7.31 -15.20
N GLY A 143 -7.39 7.79 -15.34
CA GLY A 143 -6.30 7.44 -14.46
C GLY A 143 -6.63 7.67 -12.97
N GLY A 144 -7.14 8.86 -12.64
CA GLY A 144 -7.54 9.18 -11.27
C GLY A 144 -8.70 8.30 -10.76
N MET A 145 -9.66 7.90 -11.61
CA MET A 145 -10.71 6.95 -11.22
C MET A 145 -10.15 5.54 -10.99
N LYS A 146 -9.19 5.09 -11.79
CA LYS A 146 -8.51 3.79 -11.59
C LYS A 146 -7.75 3.77 -10.26
N GLN A 147 -7.07 4.86 -9.90
CA GLN A 147 -6.39 4.99 -8.61
C GLN A 147 -7.37 4.89 -7.43
N LYS A 148 -8.48 5.63 -7.50
CA LYS A 148 -9.54 5.55 -6.48
C LYS A 148 -10.12 4.14 -6.37
N LEU A 149 -10.38 3.48 -7.49
CA LEU A 149 -10.86 2.09 -7.50
C LEU A 149 -9.82 1.13 -6.90
N GLY A 150 -8.54 1.27 -7.28
CA GLY A 150 -7.45 0.49 -6.71
C GLY A 150 -7.37 0.62 -5.19
N LEU A 151 -7.55 1.85 -4.69
CA LEU A 151 -7.59 2.12 -3.25
C LEU A 151 -8.83 1.49 -2.58
N CYS A 152 -10.02 1.55 -3.21
CA CYS A 152 -11.21 0.86 -2.71
C CYS A 152 -10.98 -0.65 -2.59
N CYS A 153 -10.39 -1.27 -3.61
CA CYS A 153 -10.06 -2.70 -3.61
C CYS A 153 -9.06 -3.05 -2.49
N ALA A 154 -8.08 -2.18 -2.26
CA ALA A 154 -7.08 -2.34 -1.20
C ALA A 154 -7.67 -2.17 0.21
N LEU A 155 -8.70 -1.36 0.38
CA LEU A 155 -9.29 -1.03 1.68
C LEU A 155 -10.50 -1.89 2.07
N ILE A 156 -11.10 -2.65 1.14
CA ILE A 156 -12.35 -3.38 1.38
C ILE A 156 -12.29 -4.37 2.55
N HIS A 157 -11.13 -4.97 2.78
CA HIS A 157 -10.89 -5.92 3.86
C HIS A 157 -10.37 -5.28 5.15
N GLU A 158 -10.28 -3.93 5.19
CA GLU A 158 -9.84 -3.15 6.35
C GLU A 158 -8.45 -3.55 6.90
N PRO A 159 -7.38 -3.40 6.12
CA PRO A 159 -6.04 -3.79 6.52
C PRO A 159 -5.53 -2.99 7.73
N ASP A 160 -4.56 -3.55 8.46
CA ASP A 160 -3.80 -2.86 9.51
C ASP A 160 -2.61 -2.07 8.93
N LEU A 161 -2.08 -2.54 7.79
CA LEU A 161 -0.98 -1.92 7.06
C LEU A 161 -1.35 -1.74 5.59
N LEU A 162 -1.42 -0.48 5.15
CA LEU A 162 -1.62 -0.11 3.74
C LEU A 162 -0.28 0.33 3.14
N ILE A 163 0.16 -0.37 2.11
CA ILE A 163 1.41 -0.13 1.39
C ILE A 163 1.07 0.38 0.00
N LEU A 164 1.56 1.57 -0.33
CA LEU A 164 1.32 2.24 -1.62
C LEU A 164 2.65 2.51 -2.33
N ASP A 165 2.80 1.99 -3.54
CA ASP A 165 3.99 2.18 -4.36
C ASP A 165 3.71 3.20 -5.46
N GLU A 166 4.18 4.43 -5.28
CA GLU A 166 3.97 5.56 -6.18
C GLU A 166 2.50 5.77 -6.60
N PRO A 167 1.58 5.88 -5.64
CA PRO A 167 0.14 5.80 -5.93
C PRO A 167 -0.39 6.95 -6.79
N THR A 168 0.33 8.06 -6.90
CA THR A 168 -0.12 9.26 -7.61
C THR A 168 0.68 9.57 -8.88
N THR A 169 1.61 8.69 -9.25
CA THR A 169 2.41 8.83 -10.48
C THR A 169 1.52 8.75 -11.71
N GLY A 170 1.64 9.74 -12.60
CA GLY A 170 0.81 9.84 -13.82
C GLY A 170 -0.63 10.33 -13.57
N VAL A 171 -0.93 10.82 -12.37
CA VAL A 171 -2.23 11.41 -12.01
C VAL A 171 -2.13 12.94 -12.03
N ASP A 172 -3.16 13.62 -12.55
CA ASP A 172 -3.22 15.08 -12.55
C ASP A 172 -3.23 15.67 -11.12
N PRO A 173 -2.77 16.93 -10.93
CA PRO A 173 -2.61 17.51 -9.60
C PRO A 173 -3.90 17.54 -8.75
N LEU A 174 -5.06 17.80 -9.38
CA LEU A 174 -6.34 17.84 -8.66
C LEU A 174 -6.75 16.45 -8.18
N SER A 175 -6.60 15.44 -9.03
CA SER A 175 -6.88 14.05 -8.68
C SER A 175 -5.91 13.52 -7.62
N ARG A 176 -4.63 13.93 -7.66
CA ARG A 176 -3.64 13.63 -6.63
C ARG A 176 -4.08 14.17 -5.26
N ARG A 177 -4.45 15.46 -5.20
CA ARG A 177 -4.93 16.08 -3.96
C ARG A 177 -6.13 15.33 -3.39
N ARG A 178 -7.14 15.03 -4.21
CA ARG A 178 -8.33 14.26 -3.80
C ARG A 178 -8.01 12.85 -3.33
N PHE A 179 -6.97 12.22 -3.89
CA PHE A 179 -6.51 10.90 -3.44
C PHE A 179 -5.97 10.97 -2.00
N TRP A 180 -5.18 12.00 -1.67
CA TRP A 180 -4.65 12.19 -0.32
C TRP A 180 -5.73 12.58 0.68
N GLU A 181 -6.66 13.45 0.30
CA GLU A 181 -7.84 13.79 1.12
C GLU A 181 -8.64 12.53 1.49
N LEU A 182 -8.84 11.61 0.54
CA LEU A 182 -9.50 10.33 0.77
C LEU A 182 -8.74 9.45 1.77
N ILE A 183 -7.42 9.35 1.64
CA ILE A 183 -6.60 8.58 2.60
C ILE A 183 -6.69 9.19 4.00
N ASP A 184 -6.69 10.51 4.12
CA ASP A 184 -6.85 11.19 5.39
C ASP A 184 -8.22 10.93 6.02
N ASP A 185 -9.29 10.89 5.22
CA ASP A 185 -10.63 10.53 5.69
C ASP A 185 -10.68 9.09 6.22
N VAL A 186 -10.09 8.14 5.51
CA VAL A 186 -10.00 6.75 5.95
C VAL A 186 -9.21 6.66 7.26
N ARG A 187 -8.07 7.33 7.39
CA ARG A 187 -7.24 7.30 8.61
C ARG A 187 -7.95 7.95 9.79
N ARG A 188 -8.73 9.02 9.59
CA ARG A 188 -9.55 9.63 10.67
C ARG A 188 -10.55 8.65 11.25
N GLN A 189 -11.12 7.78 10.42
CA GLN A 189 -12.05 6.74 10.88
C GLN A 189 -11.33 5.52 11.47
N ARG A 190 -10.07 5.27 11.05
CA ARG A 190 -9.27 4.11 11.41
C ARG A 190 -7.87 4.52 11.87
N GLN A 191 -7.78 5.08 13.09
CA GLN A 191 -6.52 5.59 13.67
C GLN A 191 -5.42 4.54 13.82
N GLN A 192 -5.77 3.24 13.83
CA GLN A 192 -4.82 2.13 13.89
C GLN A 192 -4.19 1.80 12.53
N LEU A 193 -4.70 2.34 11.42
CA LEU A 193 -4.18 2.07 10.10
C LEU A 193 -2.78 2.66 9.94
N THR A 194 -1.80 1.79 9.75
CA THR A 194 -0.44 2.18 9.37
C THR A 194 -0.37 2.39 7.87
N LEU A 195 0.22 3.49 7.44
CA LEU A 195 0.40 3.82 6.04
C LEU A 195 1.89 3.89 5.70
N LEU A 196 2.32 3.12 4.71
CA LEU A 196 3.67 3.16 4.15
C LEU A 196 3.59 3.48 2.66
N VAL A 197 4.17 4.60 2.24
CA VAL A 197 4.06 5.12 0.87
C VAL A 197 5.44 5.33 0.27
N ALA A 198 5.73 4.69 -0.85
CA ALA A 198 6.86 5.08 -1.68
C ALA A 198 6.44 6.21 -2.62
N THR A 199 7.25 7.26 -2.69
CA THR A 199 7.06 8.37 -3.61
C THR A 199 8.39 8.97 -4.07
N ALA A 200 8.42 9.46 -5.31
CA ALA A 200 9.49 10.30 -5.83
C ALA A 200 9.20 11.81 -5.65
N TYR A 201 7.99 12.17 -5.22
CA TYR A 201 7.58 13.56 -5.04
C TYR A 201 7.93 14.07 -3.65
N MET A 202 8.91 14.99 -3.57
CA MET A 202 9.32 15.59 -2.30
C MET A 202 8.19 16.40 -1.62
N GLU A 203 7.27 16.96 -2.40
CA GLU A 203 6.10 17.68 -1.89
C GLU A 203 5.16 16.80 -1.04
N GLU A 204 5.16 15.49 -1.29
CA GLU A 204 4.38 14.55 -0.50
C GLU A 204 5.05 14.24 0.85
N ALA A 205 6.37 14.48 0.98
CA ALA A 205 7.11 14.23 2.21
C ALA A 205 6.58 15.00 3.41
N GLU A 206 6.11 16.23 3.19
CA GLU A 206 5.55 17.09 4.24
C GLU A 206 4.28 16.51 4.90
N GLN A 207 3.65 15.52 4.25
CA GLN A 207 2.44 14.87 4.75
C GLN A 207 2.73 13.68 5.66
N PHE A 208 3.99 13.23 5.77
CA PHE A 208 4.36 12.03 6.52
C PHE A 208 4.90 12.38 7.91
N GLU A 209 4.52 11.58 8.91
CA GLU A 209 5.02 11.68 10.30
C GLU A 209 6.45 11.14 10.43
N HIS A 210 6.77 10.15 9.58
CA HIS A 210 8.09 9.56 9.46
C HIS A 210 8.50 9.51 8.00
N CYS A 211 9.78 9.75 7.71
CA CYS A 211 10.34 9.65 6.37
C CYS A 211 11.57 8.76 6.39
N LEU A 212 11.56 7.75 5.53
CA LEU A 212 12.73 6.92 5.24
C LEU A 212 13.31 7.38 3.90
N MET A 213 14.52 7.87 3.89
CA MET A 213 15.17 8.32 2.65
C MET A 213 16.08 7.22 2.12
N LEU A 214 15.77 6.74 0.91
CA LEU A 214 16.49 5.65 0.25
C LEU A 214 17.25 6.17 -0.96
N ASP A 215 18.55 5.87 -1.03
CA ASP A 215 19.39 6.14 -2.19
C ASP A 215 20.31 4.96 -2.47
N ASN A 216 20.42 4.54 -3.74
CA ASN A 216 21.26 3.44 -4.18
C ASN A 216 21.16 2.17 -3.28
N GLY A 217 19.95 1.82 -2.86
CA GLY A 217 19.69 0.65 -2.01
C GLY A 217 20.09 0.81 -0.54
N LYS A 218 20.38 2.01 -0.06
CA LYS A 218 20.75 2.30 1.33
C LYS A 218 19.82 3.33 1.95
N LEU A 219 19.52 3.21 3.24
CA LEU A 219 18.89 4.29 4.00
C LEU A 219 19.93 5.35 4.33
N ILE A 220 19.65 6.59 3.95
CA ILE A 220 20.54 7.75 4.19
C ILE A 220 19.98 8.69 5.26
N ALA A 221 18.67 8.59 5.58
CA ALA A 221 18.02 9.31 6.68
C ALA A 221 16.74 8.56 7.12
N THR A 222 16.33 8.74 8.39
CA THR A 222 15.12 8.20 9.01
C THR A 222 14.46 9.25 9.89
#